data_15d487560f5f319173f5ebd10e32f92e
#
_entry.id   15d487560f5f319173f5ebd10e32f92e
#
_cell.length_a   1.000
_cell.length_b   1.000
_cell.length_c   1.000
_cell.angle_alpha   90.00
_cell.angle_beta   90.00
_cell.angle_gamma   90.00
#
_symmetry.space_group_name_H-M   'P 1'
#
loop_
_entity.id
_entity.type
_entity.pdbx_description
1 polymer ?
#
loop_
_entity_poly.entity_id
_entity_poly.type
_entity_poly.pdbx_seq_one_letter_code
_entity_poly.pdbx_strand_id
1 'polypeptide(L)'
;MVRKTQLLHTPRPPATPRPAATVLLLRDSPQGLEVLMTRRSMTASFAPGAYVFPGGGIDASDADAATHAAAQRRPTQSDLDLTRAIAAIRESFEELGILLARHANGTMASDRDVAQLDRKAPLSAQCQARQMTLAADQVYVLAHWITDRDLPRRFDVPFLVARMPEGQTPVADESEQFEPVWVRPADALARHKEGQFFIIFPTIRTLEKLQPYASVDAVLQACASEQPWFTSCPRAGLLNGHEERYMEHEAPFGELALTCPDGQIAHTLDWQSDHPVALLKNLQRLTAPNPSVMTGPGTNSYLVGDPDTGYIAIDPG
;
A
#
# COMPACT_ATOMS: atom_id res chain seq x y z
N MET A 1 17.93 -10.20 -16.90
CA MET A 1 18.11 -10.30 -15.43
C MET A 1 19.59 -10.12 -15.14
N VAL A 2 19.95 -9.19 -14.25
CA VAL A 2 21.36 -8.91 -13.90
C VAL A 2 21.95 -10.11 -13.17
N ARG A 3 23.18 -10.49 -13.54
CA ARG A 3 23.91 -11.57 -12.83
C ARG A 3 24.39 -11.04 -11.48
N LYS A 4 24.21 -11.82 -10.42
CA LYS A 4 24.62 -11.46 -9.06
C LYS A 4 26.11 -11.07 -8.96
N THR A 5 26.96 -11.66 -9.83
CA THR A 5 28.40 -11.38 -9.90
C THR A 5 28.75 -9.99 -10.44
N GLN A 6 27.80 -9.32 -11.11
CA GLN A 6 27.98 -7.98 -11.69
C GLN A 6 27.58 -6.85 -10.70
N LEU A 7 26.88 -7.16 -9.61
CA LEU A 7 26.49 -6.17 -8.60
C LEU A 7 27.71 -5.59 -7.90
N LEU A 8 27.61 -4.30 -7.55
CA LEU A 8 28.66 -3.59 -6.81
C LEU A 8 28.66 -3.95 -5.31
N HIS A 9 27.58 -4.53 -4.81
CA HIS A 9 27.42 -4.97 -3.43
C HIS A 9 27.18 -6.49 -3.36
N THR A 10 27.36 -7.07 -2.19
CA THR A 10 27.03 -8.48 -1.94
C THR A 10 25.52 -8.66 -1.89
N PRO A 11 24.90 -9.46 -2.79
CA PRO A 11 23.46 -9.61 -2.84
C PRO A 11 22.91 -10.34 -1.61
N ARG A 12 21.76 -9.88 -1.14
CA ARG A 12 20.99 -10.44 -0.03
C ARG A 12 19.60 -10.86 -0.53
N PRO A 13 19.08 -12.07 -0.21
CA PRO A 13 17.72 -12.42 -0.58
C PRO A 13 16.72 -11.57 0.25
N PRO A 14 15.75 -10.91 -0.40
CA PRO A 14 14.70 -10.20 0.32
C PRO A 14 13.84 -11.16 1.15
N ALA A 15 13.29 -10.68 2.26
CA ALA A 15 12.28 -11.43 3.01
C ALA A 15 11.05 -11.73 2.13
N THR A 16 10.41 -12.87 2.34
CA THR A 16 9.16 -13.22 1.65
C THR A 16 8.01 -12.36 2.19
N PRO A 17 7.24 -11.70 1.32
CA PRO A 17 6.06 -10.94 1.76
C PRO A 17 5.00 -11.85 2.38
N ARG A 18 4.37 -11.41 3.46
CA ARG A 18 3.25 -12.10 4.11
C ARG A 18 1.94 -11.56 3.56
N PRO A 19 0.94 -12.41 3.27
CA PRO A 19 -0.39 -11.94 2.86
C PRO A 19 -1.04 -11.10 3.95
N ALA A 20 -1.63 -9.97 3.54
CA ALA A 20 -2.37 -9.08 4.42
C ALA A 20 -3.51 -8.41 3.64
N ALA A 21 -4.41 -7.72 4.34
CA ALA A 21 -5.45 -6.90 3.74
C ALA A 21 -5.64 -5.62 4.56
N THR A 22 -5.91 -4.53 3.88
CA THR A 22 -6.16 -3.22 4.49
C THR A 22 -7.42 -2.64 3.87
N VAL A 23 -8.30 -2.01 4.64
CA VAL A 23 -9.51 -1.36 4.14
C VAL A 23 -9.53 0.13 4.45
N LEU A 24 -9.81 0.92 3.42
CA LEU A 24 -10.11 2.34 3.52
C LEU A 24 -11.62 2.49 3.65
N LEU A 25 -12.11 2.84 4.83
CA LEU A 25 -13.50 3.19 5.03
C LEU A 25 -13.70 4.65 4.66
N LEU A 26 -14.61 4.91 3.71
CA LEU A 26 -14.86 6.23 3.17
C LEU A 26 -16.25 6.72 3.54
N ARG A 27 -16.37 8.04 3.79
CA ARG A 27 -17.67 8.71 3.91
C ARG A 27 -17.67 10.04 3.16
N ASP A 28 -18.84 10.46 2.77
CA ASP A 28 -19.08 11.83 2.30
C ASP A 28 -19.40 12.75 3.50
N SER A 29 -18.79 13.92 3.53
CA SER A 29 -19.05 14.96 4.52
C SER A 29 -19.38 16.29 3.84
N PRO A 30 -19.90 17.29 4.55
CA PRO A 30 -20.09 18.63 3.99
C PRO A 30 -18.81 19.27 3.46
N GLN A 31 -17.65 18.81 3.92
CA GLN A 31 -16.32 19.28 3.49
C GLN A 31 -15.74 18.46 2.33
N GLY A 32 -16.40 17.38 1.91
CA GLY A 32 -15.98 16.46 0.84
C GLY A 32 -15.70 15.05 1.32
N LEU A 33 -14.99 14.29 0.51
CA LEU A 33 -14.61 12.91 0.79
C LEU A 33 -13.66 12.83 2.00
N GLU A 34 -14.01 11.99 2.97
CA GLU A 34 -13.17 11.67 4.12
C GLU A 34 -12.87 10.18 4.19
N VAL A 35 -11.69 9.86 4.71
CA VAL A 35 -11.23 8.49 5.00
C VAL A 35 -11.01 8.32 6.50
N LEU A 36 -11.39 7.17 7.03
CA LEU A 36 -11.12 6.79 8.42
C LEU A 36 -9.68 6.33 8.55
N MET A 37 -8.97 6.91 9.50
CA MET A 37 -7.61 6.52 9.87
C MET A 37 -7.52 6.35 11.38
N THR A 38 -6.55 5.54 11.82
CA THR A 38 -6.26 5.32 13.24
C THR A 38 -4.78 5.49 13.51
N ARG A 39 -4.41 5.85 14.73
CA ARG A 39 -3.02 5.93 15.15
C ARG A 39 -2.56 4.58 15.71
N ARG A 40 -1.47 4.05 15.20
CA ARG A 40 -0.85 2.84 15.73
C ARG A 40 -0.25 3.08 17.11
N SER A 41 -0.22 2.02 17.93
CA SER A 41 0.49 2.05 19.21
C SER A 41 1.92 2.57 19.05
N MET A 42 2.38 3.37 19.99
CA MET A 42 3.78 3.83 20.07
C MET A 42 4.77 2.68 20.32
N THR A 43 4.27 1.52 20.75
CA THR A 43 5.06 0.30 20.97
C THR A 43 4.97 -0.68 19.79
N ALA A 44 4.25 -0.33 18.71
CA ALA A 44 4.12 -1.20 17.55
C ALA A 44 5.48 -1.48 16.90
N SER A 45 5.69 -2.72 16.49
CA SER A 45 6.95 -3.17 15.89
C SER A 45 7.19 -2.65 14.45
N PHE A 46 6.14 -2.10 13.82
CA PHE A 46 6.21 -1.48 12.49
C PHE A 46 5.45 -0.15 12.52
N ALA A 47 6.08 0.92 12.04
CA ALA A 47 5.54 2.28 11.97
C ALA A 47 4.86 2.75 13.27
N PRO A 48 5.56 2.74 14.45
CA PRO A 48 4.96 3.16 15.71
C PRO A 48 4.47 4.61 15.61
N GLY A 49 3.25 4.87 16.11
CA GLY A 49 2.62 6.19 16.11
C GLY A 49 2.15 6.71 14.76
N ALA A 50 2.32 5.94 13.68
CA ALA A 50 1.81 6.34 12.38
C ALA A 50 0.30 6.23 12.31
N TYR A 51 -0.33 7.16 11.59
CA TYR A 51 -1.71 7.01 11.17
C TYR A 51 -1.80 6.08 9.97
N VAL A 52 -2.66 5.08 10.08
CA VAL A 52 -2.85 4.01 9.11
C VAL A 52 -4.34 3.75 8.86
N PHE A 53 -4.62 2.99 7.82
CA PHE A 53 -5.95 2.41 7.62
C PHE A 53 -6.07 1.09 8.38
N PRO A 54 -7.26 0.66 8.81
CA PRO A 54 -7.47 -0.63 9.47
C PRO A 54 -7.03 -1.79 8.57
N GLY A 55 -6.38 -2.79 9.18
CA GLY A 55 -5.93 -3.95 8.44
C GLY A 55 -4.84 -4.76 9.12
N GLY A 56 -4.74 -6.03 8.70
CA GLY A 56 -3.78 -6.98 9.26
C GLY A 56 -3.54 -8.19 8.38
N GLY A 57 -3.09 -9.28 8.99
CA GLY A 57 -2.80 -10.53 8.29
C GLY A 57 -4.05 -11.22 7.77
N ILE A 58 -3.90 -11.96 6.67
CA ILE A 58 -4.95 -12.90 6.23
C ILE A 58 -4.82 -14.17 7.07
N ASP A 59 -5.88 -14.52 7.77
CA ASP A 59 -5.98 -15.76 8.54
C ASP A 59 -6.44 -16.92 7.66
N ALA A 60 -6.06 -18.14 8.04
CA ALA A 60 -6.51 -19.34 7.33
C ALA A 60 -8.05 -19.45 7.29
N SER A 61 -8.72 -19.03 8.37
CA SER A 61 -10.18 -19.00 8.46
C SER A 61 -10.85 -18.05 7.48
N ASP A 62 -10.15 -16.99 6.99
CA ASP A 62 -10.70 -16.08 5.98
C ASP A 62 -10.88 -16.77 4.62
N ALA A 63 -10.12 -17.86 4.36
CA ALA A 63 -10.19 -18.67 3.14
C ALA A 63 -11.07 -19.91 3.25
N ASP A 64 -11.64 -20.20 4.43
CA ASP A 64 -12.47 -21.38 4.65
C ASP A 64 -13.76 -21.35 3.83
N ALA A 65 -14.17 -22.48 3.28
CA ALA A 65 -15.40 -22.60 2.49
C ALA A 65 -16.66 -22.15 3.27
N ALA A 66 -16.70 -22.39 4.59
CA ALA A 66 -17.80 -21.97 5.45
C ALA A 66 -17.82 -20.43 5.59
N THR A 67 -16.67 -19.79 5.72
CA THR A 67 -16.53 -18.33 5.78
C THR A 67 -16.89 -17.68 4.44
N HIS A 68 -16.44 -18.28 3.32
CA HIS A 68 -16.84 -17.83 1.97
C HIS A 68 -18.36 -17.94 1.75
N ALA A 69 -18.99 -19.01 2.25
CA ALA A 69 -20.46 -19.18 2.18
C ALA A 69 -21.23 -18.17 3.06
N ALA A 70 -20.58 -17.59 4.08
CA ALA A 70 -21.14 -16.55 4.94
C ALA A 70 -20.99 -15.14 4.36
N ALA A 71 -20.35 -15.00 3.19
CA ALA A 71 -20.07 -13.72 2.55
C ALA A 71 -20.80 -13.62 1.20
N GLN A 72 -21.32 -12.43 0.92
CA GLN A 72 -21.81 -12.10 -0.41
C GLN A 72 -20.66 -11.64 -1.27
N ARG A 73 -20.53 -12.23 -2.48
CA ARG A 73 -19.50 -11.86 -3.46
C ARG A 73 -20.11 -11.30 -4.74
N ARG A 74 -19.34 -10.51 -5.47
CA ARG A 74 -19.66 -10.14 -6.85
C ARG A 74 -19.38 -11.32 -7.78
N PRO A 75 -20.11 -11.44 -8.93
CA PRO A 75 -19.90 -12.55 -9.87
C PRO A 75 -18.47 -12.66 -10.42
N THR A 76 -17.77 -11.53 -10.51
CA THR A 76 -16.40 -11.42 -11.05
C THR A 76 -15.31 -11.61 -9.98
N GLN A 77 -15.67 -11.59 -8.71
CA GLN A 77 -14.73 -11.66 -7.58
C GLN A 77 -14.17 -13.08 -7.43
N SER A 78 -12.85 -13.21 -7.55
CA SER A 78 -12.16 -14.50 -7.36
C SER A 78 -12.21 -14.96 -5.88
N ASP A 79 -11.89 -16.23 -5.61
CA ASP A 79 -11.79 -16.73 -4.24
C ASP A 79 -10.72 -16.01 -3.44
N LEU A 80 -9.60 -15.64 -4.08
CA LEU A 80 -8.55 -14.87 -3.44
C LEU A 80 -9.03 -13.46 -3.07
N ASP A 81 -9.75 -12.79 -3.97
CA ASP A 81 -10.25 -11.43 -3.71
C ASP A 81 -11.37 -11.46 -2.66
N LEU A 82 -12.19 -12.52 -2.63
CA LEU A 82 -13.15 -12.75 -1.57
C LEU A 82 -12.46 -12.93 -0.21
N THR A 83 -11.44 -13.78 -0.13
CA THR A 83 -10.61 -13.97 1.08
C THR A 83 -10.03 -12.63 1.58
N ARG A 84 -9.48 -11.83 0.68
CA ARG A 84 -8.91 -10.50 1.00
C ARG A 84 -9.98 -9.54 1.52
N ALA A 85 -11.16 -9.53 0.92
CA ALA A 85 -12.27 -8.71 1.36
C ALA A 85 -12.79 -9.15 2.74
N ILE A 86 -12.89 -10.45 2.99
CA ILE A 86 -13.28 -11.02 4.30
C ILE A 86 -12.26 -10.63 5.36
N ALA A 87 -10.96 -10.80 5.10
CA ALA A 87 -9.91 -10.38 6.02
C ALA A 87 -10.02 -8.89 6.36
N ALA A 88 -10.23 -8.03 5.36
CA ALA A 88 -10.40 -6.60 5.57
C ALA A 88 -11.65 -6.26 6.41
N ILE A 89 -12.75 -6.98 6.22
CA ILE A 89 -13.98 -6.84 7.05
C ILE A 89 -13.70 -7.28 8.49
N ARG A 90 -13.02 -8.41 8.68
CA ARG A 90 -12.67 -8.92 10.01
C ARG A 90 -11.78 -7.91 10.76
N GLU A 91 -10.72 -7.43 10.13
CA GLU A 91 -9.78 -6.46 10.72
C GLU A 91 -10.50 -5.15 11.09
N SER A 92 -11.38 -4.62 10.22
CA SER A 92 -12.12 -3.40 10.55
C SER A 92 -13.06 -3.60 11.75
N PHE A 93 -13.62 -4.81 11.91
CA PHE A 93 -14.45 -5.14 13.06
C PHE A 93 -13.61 -5.33 14.33
N GLU A 94 -12.53 -6.08 14.28
CA GLU A 94 -11.64 -6.34 15.42
C GLU A 94 -10.99 -5.06 15.94
N GLU A 95 -10.45 -4.23 15.06
CA GLU A 95 -9.72 -3.01 15.42
C GLU A 95 -10.65 -1.84 15.79
N LEU A 96 -11.76 -1.66 15.05
CA LEU A 96 -12.59 -0.44 15.15
C LEU A 96 -14.06 -0.69 15.47
N GLY A 97 -14.49 -1.94 15.55
CA GLY A 97 -15.91 -2.27 15.71
C GLY A 97 -16.78 -1.88 14.53
N ILE A 98 -16.20 -1.75 13.34
CA ILE A 98 -16.95 -1.46 12.13
C ILE A 98 -17.22 -2.74 11.37
N LEU A 99 -18.49 -3.10 11.21
CA LEU A 99 -18.94 -4.33 10.59
C LEU A 99 -19.56 -4.11 9.22
N LEU A 100 -18.89 -4.54 8.18
CA LEU A 100 -19.41 -4.59 6.82
C LEU A 100 -20.21 -5.89 6.63
N ALA A 101 -21.40 -5.96 7.20
CA ALA A 101 -22.35 -7.06 7.03
C ALA A 101 -23.77 -6.52 6.88
N ARG A 102 -24.66 -7.34 6.33
CA ARG A 102 -26.06 -6.99 6.13
C ARG A 102 -27.00 -8.09 6.61
N HIS A 103 -28.18 -7.68 7.03
CA HIS A 103 -29.30 -8.56 7.34
C HIS A 103 -29.92 -9.13 6.05
N ALA A 104 -30.77 -10.15 6.20
CA ALA A 104 -31.49 -10.78 5.09
C ALA A 104 -32.40 -9.80 4.30
N ASN A 105 -32.86 -8.72 4.94
CA ASN A 105 -33.63 -7.66 4.31
C ASN A 105 -32.77 -6.63 3.53
N GLY A 106 -31.45 -6.80 3.48
CA GLY A 106 -30.50 -5.95 2.80
C GLY A 106 -29.98 -4.74 3.60
N THR A 107 -30.50 -4.46 4.80
CA THR A 107 -30.00 -3.36 5.63
C THR A 107 -28.63 -3.71 6.22
N MET A 108 -27.74 -2.72 6.26
CA MET A 108 -26.42 -2.88 6.90
C MET A 108 -26.57 -3.02 8.42
N ALA A 109 -25.65 -3.77 9.04
CA ALA A 109 -25.53 -3.86 10.48
C ALA A 109 -25.36 -2.48 11.11
N SER A 110 -25.94 -2.28 12.29
CA SER A 110 -25.90 -1.02 13.08
C SER A 110 -24.98 -1.18 14.30
N ASP A 111 -24.73 -0.07 15.02
CA ASP A 111 -24.03 -0.09 16.32
C ASP A 111 -24.67 -1.07 17.32
N ARG A 112 -26.02 -1.23 17.29
CA ARG A 112 -26.72 -2.19 18.13
C ARG A 112 -26.34 -3.64 17.80
N ASP A 113 -26.17 -3.96 16.51
CA ASP A 113 -25.77 -5.31 16.07
C ASP A 113 -24.32 -5.55 16.49
N VAL A 114 -23.43 -4.58 16.24
CA VAL A 114 -22.01 -4.64 16.62
C VAL A 114 -21.84 -4.85 18.12
N ALA A 115 -22.62 -4.16 18.95
CA ALA A 115 -22.55 -4.26 20.42
C ALA A 115 -22.90 -5.67 20.95
N GLN A 116 -23.51 -6.53 20.14
CA GLN A 116 -23.84 -7.91 20.49
C GLN A 116 -22.78 -8.93 20.07
N LEU A 117 -21.72 -8.47 19.45
CA LEU A 117 -20.64 -9.31 18.91
C LEU A 117 -19.38 -9.19 19.77
N ASP A 118 -18.66 -10.29 19.86
CA ASP A 118 -17.34 -10.33 20.49
C ASP A 118 -16.25 -10.15 19.41
N ARG A 119 -15.45 -9.09 19.52
CA ARG A 119 -14.36 -8.79 18.58
C ARG A 119 -13.27 -9.86 18.58
N LYS A 120 -13.18 -10.70 19.61
CA LYS A 120 -12.16 -11.77 19.75
C LYS A 120 -12.65 -13.14 19.31
N ALA A 121 -13.93 -13.28 18.99
CA ALA A 121 -14.51 -14.54 18.54
C ALA A 121 -14.68 -14.56 17.00
N PRO A 122 -14.69 -15.77 16.36
CA PRO A 122 -14.80 -15.90 14.92
C PRO A 122 -16.00 -15.13 14.34
N LEU A 123 -15.74 -14.11 13.52
CA LEU A 123 -16.74 -13.17 13.02
C LEU A 123 -17.80 -13.86 12.15
N SER A 124 -17.39 -14.73 11.20
CA SER A 124 -18.29 -15.41 10.28
C SER A 124 -19.34 -16.23 10.99
N ALA A 125 -18.95 -16.98 12.04
CA ALA A 125 -19.86 -17.80 12.84
C ALA A 125 -20.88 -16.93 13.61
N GLN A 126 -20.44 -15.79 14.16
CA GLN A 126 -21.30 -14.84 14.85
C GLN A 126 -22.32 -14.19 13.90
N CYS A 127 -21.90 -13.82 12.69
CA CYS A 127 -22.78 -13.28 11.66
C CYS A 127 -23.84 -14.31 11.24
N GLN A 128 -23.43 -15.55 10.96
CA GLN A 128 -24.34 -16.63 10.59
C GLN A 128 -25.39 -16.88 11.66
N ALA A 129 -25.00 -16.97 12.95
CA ALA A 129 -25.91 -17.16 14.07
C ALA A 129 -26.97 -16.04 14.18
N ARG A 130 -26.73 -14.86 13.60
CA ARG A 130 -27.63 -13.70 13.57
C ARG A 130 -28.27 -13.45 12.22
N GLN A 131 -28.14 -14.41 11.30
CA GLN A 131 -28.64 -14.30 9.92
C GLN A 131 -28.12 -13.04 9.18
N MET A 132 -26.90 -12.67 9.45
CA MET A 132 -26.17 -11.63 8.74
C MET A 132 -25.18 -12.24 7.75
N THR A 133 -24.96 -11.58 6.63
CA THR A 133 -24.00 -11.95 5.58
C THR A 133 -22.93 -10.89 5.47
N LEU A 134 -21.65 -11.26 5.43
CA LEU A 134 -20.55 -10.33 5.20
C LEU A 134 -20.69 -9.67 3.83
N ALA A 135 -20.63 -8.35 3.77
CA ALA A 135 -20.85 -7.57 2.56
C ALA A 135 -19.57 -7.44 1.71
N ALA A 136 -18.90 -8.57 1.41
CA ALA A 136 -17.65 -8.58 0.66
C ALA A 136 -17.83 -8.08 -0.79
N ASP A 137 -19.06 -8.12 -1.32
CA ASP A 137 -19.45 -7.53 -2.60
C ASP A 137 -19.34 -5.99 -2.61
N GLN A 138 -19.31 -5.33 -1.46
CA GLN A 138 -19.16 -3.87 -1.31
C GLN A 138 -17.70 -3.43 -1.05
N VAL A 139 -16.76 -4.36 -1.04
CA VAL A 139 -15.34 -4.10 -0.79
C VAL A 139 -14.59 -4.24 -2.11
N TYR A 140 -14.04 -3.14 -2.62
CA TYR A 140 -13.41 -3.05 -3.94
C TYR A 140 -11.90 -2.93 -3.81
N VAL A 141 -11.17 -3.40 -4.82
CA VAL A 141 -9.71 -3.20 -4.90
C VAL A 141 -9.42 -1.76 -5.30
N LEU A 142 -8.58 -1.06 -4.52
CA LEU A 142 -8.12 0.28 -4.83
C LEU A 142 -6.68 0.25 -5.34
N ALA A 143 -5.77 -0.33 -4.57
CA ALA A 143 -4.36 -0.42 -4.90
C ALA A 143 -3.76 -1.70 -4.34
N HIS A 144 -2.59 -2.08 -4.84
CA HIS A 144 -1.89 -3.26 -4.34
C HIS A 144 -0.44 -2.89 -4.00
N TRP A 145 -0.11 -3.02 -2.72
CA TRP A 145 1.22 -2.74 -2.21
C TRP A 145 1.97 -4.01 -1.87
N ILE A 146 3.21 -4.09 -2.32
CA ILE A 146 4.18 -5.08 -1.84
C ILE A 146 5.27 -4.30 -1.13
N THR A 147 5.50 -4.57 0.14
CA THR A 147 6.52 -3.87 0.92
C THR A 147 7.89 -3.95 0.25
N ASP A 148 8.66 -2.89 0.33
CA ASP A 148 10.01 -2.76 -0.25
C ASP A 148 10.90 -3.93 0.14
N ARG A 149 11.85 -4.26 -0.74
CA ARG A 149 12.72 -5.42 -0.57
C ARG A 149 13.83 -5.24 0.47
N ASP A 150 14.12 -4.00 0.86
CA ASP A 150 15.09 -3.67 1.91
C ASP A 150 14.59 -4.03 3.31
N LEU A 151 13.27 -4.05 3.52
CA LEU A 151 12.68 -4.23 4.83
C LEU A 151 12.69 -5.69 5.30
N PRO A 152 12.97 -5.95 6.57
CA PRO A 152 13.03 -7.31 7.14
C PRO A 152 11.65 -7.96 7.30
N ARG A 153 10.59 -7.14 7.42
CA ARG A 153 9.19 -7.58 7.42
C ARG A 153 8.50 -7.00 6.20
N ARG A 154 7.95 -7.88 5.39
CA ARG A 154 7.29 -7.51 4.15
C ARG A 154 5.88 -8.07 4.10
N PHE A 155 4.99 -7.31 3.47
CA PHE A 155 3.60 -7.68 3.27
C PHE A 155 3.25 -7.59 1.78
N ASP A 156 2.39 -8.49 1.35
CA ASP A 156 1.66 -8.45 0.08
C ASP A 156 0.23 -8.06 0.44
N VAL A 157 -0.09 -6.76 0.27
CA VAL A 157 -1.29 -6.17 0.84
C VAL A 157 -2.08 -5.36 -0.18
N PRO A 158 -3.25 -5.85 -0.64
CA PRO A 158 -4.21 -5.00 -1.33
C PRO A 158 -4.77 -3.96 -0.36
N PHE A 159 -4.84 -2.73 -0.82
CA PHE A 159 -5.61 -1.68 -0.19
C PHE A 159 -7.00 -1.71 -0.81
N LEU A 160 -7.95 -2.09 0.00
CA LEU A 160 -9.35 -2.22 -0.38
C LEU A 160 -10.11 -0.96 0.05
N VAL A 161 -11.26 -0.71 -0.56
CA VAL A 161 -12.06 0.45 -0.25
C VAL A 161 -13.52 0.05 -0.10
N ALA A 162 -14.20 0.62 0.89
CA ALA A 162 -15.62 0.45 1.12
C ALA A 162 -16.26 1.74 1.66
N ARG A 163 -17.56 1.90 1.42
CA ARG A 163 -18.34 2.93 2.10
C ARG A 163 -18.50 2.58 3.57
N MET A 164 -18.31 3.57 4.44
CA MET A 164 -18.63 3.44 5.86
C MET A 164 -20.12 3.13 6.02
N PRO A 165 -20.51 2.07 6.76
CA PRO A 165 -21.92 1.80 7.03
C PRO A 165 -22.56 2.93 7.84
N GLU A 166 -23.77 3.32 7.44
CA GLU A 166 -24.54 4.30 8.22
C GLU A 166 -24.95 3.72 9.59
N GLY A 167 -24.95 4.57 10.60
CA GLY A 167 -25.36 4.19 11.97
C GLY A 167 -24.33 3.34 12.71
N GLN A 168 -23.07 3.36 12.25
CA GLN A 168 -21.94 2.79 12.99
C GLN A 168 -20.91 3.87 13.35
N THR A 169 -20.34 3.74 14.54
CA THR A 169 -19.35 4.64 15.09
C THR A 169 -18.03 3.90 15.33
N PRO A 170 -16.90 4.33 14.77
CA PRO A 170 -15.63 3.67 15.01
C PRO A 170 -15.18 3.84 16.47
N VAL A 171 -14.87 2.71 17.10
CA VAL A 171 -14.34 2.64 18.46
C VAL A 171 -13.08 1.79 18.42
N ALA A 172 -11.92 2.41 18.64
CA ALA A 172 -10.64 1.73 18.67
C ALA A 172 -10.58 0.65 19.76
N ASP A 173 -9.82 -0.41 19.52
CA ASP A 173 -9.61 -1.49 20.48
C ASP A 173 -8.69 -1.09 21.65
N GLU A 174 -7.99 0.05 21.53
CA GLU A 174 -7.04 0.62 22.50
C GLU A 174 -5.85 -0.31 22.86
N SER A 175 -5.63 -1.36 22.08
CA SER A 175 -4.46 -2.23 22.22
C SER A 175 -3.48 -2.07 21.06
N GLU A 176 -3.98 -2.09 19.84
CA GLU A 176 -3.18 -1.91 18.62
C GLU A 176 -3.47 -0.58 17.92
N GLN A 177 -4.73 -0.14 17.96
CA GLN A 177 -5.21 1.07 17.31
C GLN A 177 -5.75 2.07 18.33
N PHE A 178 -5.52 3.35 18.06
CA PHE A 178 -5.88 4.48 18.89
C PHE A 178 -6.41 5.64 18.04
N GLU A 179 -7.16 6.53 18.63
CA GLU A 179 -7.55 7.82 18.06
C GLU A 179 -8.12 7.71 16.64
N PRO A 180 -9.27 7.04 16.44
CA PRO A 180 -9.91 7.02 15.13
C PRO A 180 -10.25 8.45 14.70
N VAL A 181 -9.84 8.81 13.47
CA VAL A 181 -10.02 10.15 12.92
C VAL A 181 -10.55 10.08 11.50
N TRP A 182 -11.57 10.89 11.21
CA TRP A 182 -12.01 11.19 9.86
C TRP A 182 -11.20 12.36 9.32
N VAL A 183 -10.61 12.18 8.17
CA VAL A 183 -9.75 13.21 7.57
C VAL A 183 -9.90 13.20 6.05
N ARG A 184 -9.94 14.40 5.46
CA ARG A 184 -9.85 14.52 3.99
C ARG A 184 -8.43 14.17 3.53
N PRO A 185 -8.26 13.50 2.38
CA PRO A 185 -6.93 13.16 1.87
C PRO A 185 -5.97 14.36 1.82
N ALA A 186 -6.45 15.50 1.34
CA ALA A 186 -5.64 16.73 1.26
C ALA A 186 -5.18 17.25 2.64
N ASP A 187 -6.07 17.18 3.65
CA ASP A 187 -5.76 17.65 5.00
C ASP A 187 -4.75 16.73 5.70
N ALA A 188 -4.89 15.41 5.52
CA ALA A 188 -3.93 14.45 6.05
C ALA A 188 -2.52 14.70 5.49
N LEU A 189 -2.40 14.94 4.18
CA LEU A 189 -1.13 15.24 3.52
C LEU A 189 -0.54 16.60 3.97
N ALA A 190 -1.38 17.62 4.13
CA ALA A 190 -0.94 18.93 4.63
C ALA A 190 -0.42 18.83 6.08
N ARG A 191 -1.19 18.20 6.97
CA ARG A 191 -0.78 17.96 8.37
C ARG A 191 0.47 17.09 8.48
N HIS A 192 0.65 16.15 7.57
CA HIS A 192 1.89 15.36 7.49
C HIS A 192 3.11 16.24 7.20
N LYS A 193 3.02 17.11 6.20
CA LYS A 193 4.09 18.07 5.85
C LYS A 193 4.44 19.00 7.01
N GLU A 194 3.47 19.34 7.85
CA GLU A 194 3.66 20.15 9.06
C GLU A 194 4.17 19.34 10.27
N GLY A 195 4.39 18.02 10.12
CA GLY A 195 4.85 17.15 11.21
C GLY A 195 3.79 16.80 12.26
N GLN A 196 2.50 17.11 12.02
CA GLN A 196 1.40 16.91 12.97
C GLN A 196 0.65 15.58 12.76
N PHE A 197 0.88 14.91 11.63
CA PHE A 197 0.16 13.70 11.24
C PHE A 197 1.13 12.73 10.55
N PHE A 198 1.79 11.90 11.35
CA PHE A 198 2.80 10.99 10.82
C PHE A 198 2.14 9.88 10.01
N ILE A 199 2.45 9.80 8.74
CA ILE A 199 2.03 8.75 7.80
C ILE A 199 3.23 8.24 7.00
N ILE A 200 3.16 6.98 6.58
CA ILE A 200 4.24 6.31 5.83
C ILE A 200 4.00 6.35 4.33
N PHE A 201 5.03 6.07 3.55
CA PHE A 201 5.05 6.17 2.09
C PHE A 201 3.82 5.55 1.37
N PRO A 202 3.40 4.29 1.64
CA PRO A 202 2.21 3.72 1.00
C PRO A 202 0.93 4.51 1.28
N THR A 203 0.79 5.01 2.51
CA THR A 203 -0.36 5.84 2.94
C THR A 203 -0.35 7.18 2.21
N ILE A 204 0.80 7.86 2.14
CA ILE A 204 0.98 9.12 1.40
C ILE A 204 0.53 8.95 -0.05
N ARG A 205 1.10 7.98 -0.77
CA ARG A 205 0.81 7.74 -2.19
C ARG A 205 -0.65 7.35 -2.44
N THR A 206 -1.26 6.63 -1.51
CA THR A 206 -2.69 6.27 -1.59
C THR A 206 -3.59 7.49 -1.37
N LEU A 207 -3.29 8.33 -0.39
CA LEU A 207 -4.01 9.59 -0.15
C LEU A 207 -3.88 10.56 -1.34
N GLU A 208 -2.70 10.68 -1.95
CA GLU A 208 -2.49 11.46 -3.17
C GLU A 208 -3.40 11.00 -4.31
N LYS A 209 -3.58 9.68 -4.49
CA LYS A 209 -4.48 9.11 -5.49
C LYS A 209 -5.96 9.30 -5.17
N LEU A 210 -6.33 9.46 -3.91
CA LEU A 210 -7.71 9.75 -3.49
C LEU A 210 -8.10 11.23 -3.65
N GLN A 211 -7.15 12.16 -3.63
CA GLN A 211 -7.41 13.60 -3.67
C GLN A 211 -8.34 14.07 -4.83
N PRO A 212 -8.23 13.53 -6.06
CA PRO A 212 -9.06 13.99 -7.18
C PRO A 212 -10.54 13.63 -7.05
N TYR A 213 -10.92 12.73 -6.15
CA TYR A 213 -12.28 12.22 -6.06
C TYR A 213 -13.14 13.08 -5.12
N ALA A 214 -14.28 13.51 -5.63
CA ALA A 214 -15.18 14.39 -4.88
C ALA A 214 -16.13 13.64 -3.93
N SER A 215 -16.35 12.34 -4.14
CA SER A 215 -17.31 11.54 -3.36
C SER A 215 -16.93 10.07 -3.27
N VAL A 216 -17.52 9.37 -2.31
CA VAL A 216 -17.36 7.91 -2.15
C VAL A 216 -17.83 7.17 -3.40
N ASP A 217 -18.98 7.56 -3.99
CA ASP A 217 -19.48 6.91 -5.21
C ASP A 217 -18.50 7.03 -6.37
N ALA A 218 -17.85 8.18 -6.53
CA ALA A 218 -16.83 8.36 -7.57
C ALA A 218 -15.63 7.43 -7.39
N VAL A 219 -15.17 7.22 -6.14
CA VAL A 219 -14.10 6.26 -5.82
C VAL A 219 -14.54 4.83 -6.11
N LEU A 220 -15.71 4.42 -5.61
CA LEU A 220 -16.20 3.05 -5.78
C LEU A 220 -16.47 2.73 -7.26
N GLN A 221 -17.01 3.68 -8.02
CA GLN A 221 -17.20 3.53 -9.45
C GLN A 221 -15.87 3.37 -10.20
N ALA A 222 -14.83 4.13 -9.83
CA ALA A 222 -13.50 3.98 -10.41
C ALA A 222 -12.85 2.62 -10.07
N CYS A 223 -13.19 2.03 -8.91
CA CYS A 223 -12.72 0.72 -8.48
C CYS A 223 -13.59 -0.45 -8.99
N ALA A 224 -14.73 -0.19 -9.64
CA ALA A 224 -15.68 -1.23 -10.07
C ALA A 224 -15.11 -2.20 -11.12
N SER A 225 -14.00 -1.86 -11.77
CA SER A 225 -13.27 -2.76 -12.68
C SER A 225 -12.56 -3.91 -11.95
N GLU A 226 -12.51 -3.88 -10.61
CA GLU A 226 -11.81 -4.82 -9.73
C GLU A 226 -10.31 -4.97 -10.05
N GLN A 227 -9.76 -4.02 -10.78
CA GLN A 227 -8.32 -3.92 -11.02
C GLN A 227 -7.72 -2.85 -10.12
N PRO A 228 -6.57 -3.11 -9.50
CA PRO A 228 -5.90 -2.09 -8.68
C PRO A 228 -5.51 -0.89 -9.57
N TRP A 229 -5.67 0.33 -9.05
CA TRP A 229 -5.21 1.54 -9.75
C TRP A 229 -3.71 1.48 -10.03
N PHE A 230 -2.98 0.82 -9.17
CA PHE A 230 -1.58 0.49 -9.34
C PHE A 230 -1.21 -0.71 -8.47
N THR A 231 -0.19 -1.45 -8.90
CA THR A 231 0.53 -2.41 -8.07
C THR A 231 1.95 -1.89 -7.91
N SER A 232 2.42 -1.74 -6.69
CA SER A 232 3.76 -1.21 -6.43
C SER A 232 4.53 -2.04 -5.42
N CYS A 233 5.81 -2.29 -5.77
CA CYS A 233 6.86 -2.72 -4.85
C CYS A 233 7.96 -1.68 -4.95
N PRO A 234 7.89 -0.59 -4.16
CA PRO A 234 8.80 0.53 -4.27
C PRO A 234 10.26 0.11 -4.16
N ARG A 235 11.16 1.00 -4.56
CA ARG A 235 12.59 0.82 -4.38
C ARG A 235 13.19 2.02 -3.70
N ALA A 236 14.09 1.75 -2.77
CA ALA A 236 14.82 2.78 -2.06
C ALA A 236 16.24 2.96 -2.64
N GLY A 237 16.70 4.21 -2.61
CA GLY A 237 18.05 4.61 -2.94
C GLY A 237 18.46 5.82 -2.12
N LEU A 238 19.69 6.26 -2.27
CA LEU A 238 20.22 7.44 -1.59
C LEU A 238 20.21 8.64 -2.55
N LEU A 239 19.52 9.71 -2.18
CA LEU A 239 19.58 10.99 -2.88
C LEU A 239 20.10 12.06 -1.94
N ASN A 240 21.22 12.70 -2.28
CA ASN A 240 21.91 13.68 -1.41
C ASN A 240 22.16 13.14 0.02
N GLY A 241 22.47 11.86 0.14
CA GLY A 241 22.72 11.19 1.43
C GLY A 241 21.47 10.81 2.23
N HIS A 242 20.28 11.08 1.72
CA HIS A 242 19.00 10.74 2.33
C HIS A 242 18.34 9.57 1.60
N GLU A 243 17.65 8.72 2.36
CA GLU A 243 16.88 7.62 1.80
C GLU A 243 15.61 8.14 1.14
N GLU A 244 15.43 7.80 -0.14
CA GLU A 244 14.25 8.14 -0.92
C GLU A 244 13.66 6.88 -1.55
N ARG A 245 12.32 6.83 -1.66
CA ARG A 245 11.57 5.72 -2.26
C ARG A 245 10.84 6.14 -3.50
N TYR A 246 10.85 5.25 -4.49
CA TYR A 246 10.30 5.50 -5.81
C TYR A 246 9.36 4.37 -6.25
N MET A 247 8.27 4.78 -6.90
CA MET A 247 7.31 3.89 -7.56
C MET A 247 7.78 3.57 -8.99
N GLU A 248 7.20 2.52 -9.57
CA GLU A 248 7.58 1.96 -10.88
C GLU A 248 7.59 2.96 -12.03
N HIS A 249 6.77 4.00 -11.97
CA HIS A 249 6.66 5.05 -13.00
C HIS A 249 7.63 6.22 -12.79
N GLU A 250 8.35 6.26 -11.67
CA GLU A 250 9.28 7.33 -11.35
C GLU A 250 10.67 7.00 -11.91
N ALA A 251 11.35 8.01 -12.49
CA ALA A 251 12.60 7.82 -13.24
C ALA A 251 13.70 7.03 -12.50
N PRO A 252 13.93 7.21 -11.17
CA PRO A 252 14.97 6.47 -10.46
C PRO A 252 14.71 4.98 -10.32
N PHE A 253 13.45 4.54 -10.40
CA PHE A 253 13.08 3.14 -10.15
C PHE A 253 13.82 2.16 -11.04
N GLY A 254 13.96 2.46 -12.34
CA GLY A 254 14.64 1.62 -13.30
C GLY A 254 16.12 1.41 -12.97
N GLU A 255 16.80 2.46 -12.56
CA GLU A 255 18.21 2.40 -12.15
C GLU A 255 18.38 1.61 -10.84
N LEU A 256 17.49 1.82 -9.85
CA LEU A 256 17.48 1.05 -8.61
C LEU A 256 17.14 -0.43 -8.85
N ALA A 257 16.29 -0.73 -9.83
CA ALA A 257 15.98 -2.11 -10.21
C ALA A 257 17.18 -2.82 -10.85
N LEU A 258 18.05 -2.08 -11.53
CA LEU A 258 19.28 -2.57 -12.14
C LEU A 258 20.39 -2.75 -11.10
N THR A 259 20.65 -1.71 -10.32
CA THR A 259 21.79 -1.64 -9.38
C THR A 259 21.57 -2.46 -8.11
N CYS A 260 20.35 -2.43 -7.58
CA CYS A 260 19.96 -3.10 -6.33
C CYS A 260 18.71 -3.98 -6.51
N PRO A 261 18.76 -5.04 -7.35
CA PRO A 261 17.59 -5.89 -7.62
C PRO A 261 17.06 -6.61 -6.38
N ASP A 262 17.91 -6.79 -5.38
CA ASP A 262 17.60 -7.38 -4.08
C ASP A 262 17.02 -6.37 -3.07
N GLY A 263 16.97 -5.09 -3.43
CA GLY A 263 16.39 -4.01 -2.65
C GLY A 263 17.32 -3.38 -1.61
N GLN A 264 18.60 -3.77 -1.55
CA GLN A 264 19.52 -3.10 -0.63
C GLN A 264 19.69 -1.62 -1.00
N ILE A 265 19.74 -0.74 -0.01
CA ILE A 265 19.95 0.71 -0.19
C ILE A 265 21.46 0.96 -0.30
N ALA A 266 22.03 0.56 -1.43
CA ALA A 266 23.47 0.61 -1.66
C ALA A 266 23.85 1.53 -2.84
N HIS A 267 22.86 2.11 -3.53
CA HIS A 267 23.08 2.96 -4.69
C HIS A 267 22.74 4.42 -4.40
N THR A 268 23.66 5.31 -4.80
CA THR A 268 23.45 6.75 -4.74
C THR A 268 22.94 7.25 -6.09
N LEU A 269 21.81 7.96 -6.04
CA LEU A 269 21.20 8.58 -7.21
C LEU A 269 21.89 9.92 -7.49
N ASP A 270 22.89 9.86 -8.34
CA ASP A 270 23.64 11.02 -8.82
C ASP A 270 23.34 11.19 -10.31
N TRP A 271 22.56 12.21 -10.63
CA TRP A 271 22.08 12.45 -12.00
C TRP A 271 23.00 13.33 -12.84
N GLN A 272 23.75 14.20 -12.19
CA GLN A 272 24.67 15.13 -12.85
C GLN A 272 26.03 14.94 -12.25
N SER A 273 26.96 14.47 -13.07
CA SER A 273 28.31 14.18 -12.63
C SER A 273 29.32 14.53 -13.73
N ASP A 274 30.42 15.09 -13.34
CA ASP A 274 31.60 15.28 -14.17
C ASP A 274 32.44 13.99 -14.29
N HIS A 275 31.99 12.93 -13.66
CA HIS A 275 32.60 11.62 -13.68
C HIS A 275 31.53 10.52 -13.84
N PRO A 276 31.90 9.34 -14.40
CA PRO A 276 30.98 8.23 -14.56
C PRO A 276 30.52 7.65 -13.22
N VAL A 277 29.21 7.40 -13.11
CA VAL A 277 28.59 6.71 -11.98
C VAL A 277 28.56 5.22 -12.26
N ALA A 278 29.19 4.41 -11.43
CA ALA A 278 29.17 2.95 -11.55
C ALA A 278 27.78 2.40 -11.20
N LEU A 279 27.15 1.70 -12.16
CA LEU A 279 25.87 1.02 -11.97
C LEU A 279 26.08 -0.48 -11.68
N LEU A 280 27.00 -1.09 -12.40
CA LEU A 280 27.43 -2.48 -12.24
C LEU A 280 28.96 -2.52 -12.42
N LYS A 281 29.59 -3.65 -12.14
CA LYS A 281 31.04 -3.81 -12.33
C LYS A 281 31.52 -3.51 -13.76
N ASN A 282 30.65 -3.72 -14.74
CA ASN A 282 30.94 -3.52 -16.16
C ASN A 282 29.99 -2.51 -16.82
N LEU A 283 29.32 -1.67 -16.06
CA LEU A 283 28.39 -0.66 -16.58
C LEU A 283 28.52 0.62 -15.78
N GLN A 284 28.76 1.71 -16.48
CA GLN A 284 28.80 3.05 -15.92
C GLN A 284 27.81 3.96 -16.66
N ARG A 285 27.30 4.96 -15.99
CA ARG A 285 26.45 6.01 -16.56
C ARG A 285 27.15 7.37 -16.42
N LEU A 286 27.10 8.15 -17.47
CA LEU A 286 27.47 9.56 -17.46
C LEU A 286 26.22 10.38 -17.80
N THR A 287 25.87 11.36 -16.98
CA THR A 287 24.71 12.22 -17.22
C THR A 287 25.19 13.59 -17.66
N ALA A 288 24.80 14.03 -18.87
CA ALA A 288 25.16 15.33 -19.38
C ALA A 288 24.43 16.46 -18.62
N PRO A 289 25.04 17.63 -18.41
CA PRO A 289 24.44 18.75 -17.71
C PRO A 289 23.50 19.56 -18.62
N ASN A 290 22.50 18.90 -19.21
CA ASN A 290 21.50 19.46 -20.11
C ASN A 290 20.06 19.19 -19.65
N PRO A 291 19.68 19.52 -18.39
CA PRO A 291 18.36 19.24 -17.88
C PRO A 291 17.28 19.99 -18.66
N SER A 292 16.17 19.28 -18.95
CA SER A 292 15.00 19.84 -19.62
C SER A 292 13.75 18.98 -19.37
N VAL A 293 12.60 19.45 -19.83
CA VAL A 293 11.35 18.66 -19.81
C VAL A 293 11.51 17.34 -20.59
N MET A 294 12.37 17.31 -21.61
CA MET A 294 12.58 16.12 -22.45
C MET A 294 13.71 15.23 -21.93
N THR A 295 14.68 15.76 -21.22
CA THR A 295 15.88 15.04 -20.75
C THR A 295 15.86 14.76 -19.25
N GLY A 296 14.84 15.25 -18.54
CA GLY A 296 14.81 15.14 -17.08
C GLY A 296 16.05 15.79 -16.46
N PRO A 297 16.83 15.08 -15.62
CA PRO A 297 18.05 15.59 -15.00
C PRO A 297 19.21 15.79 -16.00
N GLY A 298 19.13 15.20 -17.18
CA GLY A 298 20.11 15.27 -18.26
C GLY A 298 20.09 14.02 -19.13
N THR A 299 20.74 14.09 -20.29
CA THR A 299 20.89 12.95 -21.20
C THR A 299 21.89 11.94 -20.61
N ASN A 300 21.50 10.67 -20.56
CA ASN A 300 22.34 9.58 -20.07
C ASN A 300 23.10 8.91 -21.21
N SER A 301 24.42 8.83 -21.09
CA SER A 301 25.29 7.97 -21.87
C SER A 301 25.78 6.81 -21.02
N TYR A 302 25.94 5.63 -21.61
CA TYR A 302 26.40 4.45 -20.89
C TYR A 302 27.71 3.93 -21.44
N LEU A 303 28.61 3.51 -20.55
CA LEU A 303 29.87 2.82 -20.87
C LEU A 303 29.76 1.37 -20.41
N VAL A 304 29.83 0.44 -21.36
CA VAL A 304 29.78 -1.02 -21.11
C VAL A 304 31.15 -1.61 -21.39
N GLY A 305 31.72 -2.26 -20.39
CA GLY A 305 33.06 -2.88 -20.50
C GLY A 305 33.85 -2.69 -19.21
N ASP A 306 35.17 -2.81 -19.33
CA ASP A 306 36.13 -2.62 -18.24
C ASP A 306 37.44 -2.04 -18.77
N PRO A 307 38.35 -1.60 -17.88
CA PRO A 307 39.64 -1.00 -18.31
C PRO A 307 40.53 -1.94 -19.14
N ASP A 308 40.41 -3.27 -18.92
CA ASP A 308 41.31 -4.24 -19.57
C ASP A 308 40.85 -4.57 -20.97
N THR A 309 39.53 -4.62 -21.21
CA THR A 309 38.94 -4.96 -22.51
C THR A 309 38.46 -3.75 -23.30
N GLY A 310 38.44 -2.58 -22.69
CA GLY A 310 37.90 -1.33 -23.23
C GLY A 310 36.41 -1.18 -23.03
N TYR A 311 35.87 -0.05 -23.47
CA TYR A 311 34.46 0.33 -23.28
C TYR A 311 33.74 0.51 -24.62
N ILE A 312 32.48 0.12 -24.63
CA ILE A 312 31.52 0.49 -25.68
C ILE A 312 30.67 1.61 -25.14
N ALA A 313 30.62 2.75 -25.83
CA ALA A 313 29.72 3.85 -25.49
C ALA A 313 28.35 3.61 -26.14
N ILE A 314 27.30 3.78 -25.37
CA ILE A 314 25.91 3.67 -25.82
C ILE A 314 25.27 5.03 -25.61
N ASP A 315 24.61 5.54 -26.66
CA ASP A 315 23.90 6.81 -26.70
C ASP A 315 24.77 7.99 -26.21
N PRO A 316 25.91 8.25 -26.88
CA PRO A 316 26.76 9.36 -26.51
C PRO A 316 26.04 10.67 -26.81
N GLY A 317 25.63 11.41 -25.75
CA GLY A 317 24.96 12.68 -25.82
C GLY A 317 25.88 13.86 -26.10
#